data_0a117e7261308b46a734ec442faeecf7
#
_entry.id   0a117e7261308b46a734ec442faeecf7
#
_cell.length_a   1.000
_cell.length_b   1.000
_cell.length_c   1.000
_cell.angle_alpha   90.00
_cell.angle_beta   90.00
_cell.angle_gamma   90.00
#
_symmetry.space_group_name_H-M   'P 1'
#
loop_
_entity.id
_entity.type
_entity.pdbx_description
1 polymer ?
#
loop_
_entity_poly.entity_id
_entity_poly.type
_entity_poly.pdbx_seq_one_letter_code
_entity_poly.pdbx_strand_id
1 'polypeptide(L)'
;SYPHCWRTDKPVLYYPLDSWFIRTTALRERMIELNKTIRWKPESTGTGRFGKWLEGLVDWNLSRSRFWGTPLPVWATEDYSELKCIGSIEELTGEIEKSVAAGFMKENPYKNFKVGDMSAENYSTKNIDLHRPYVDGIVLVSSKGEPMKRESDLIDVWFDSGAMPYAQLHYPFENGGEHFKTVYPADFIAEGVDQTRGWFFTLHAIASMLFDSVAFKNIISNGLVLDKNGNKMSKRLGNGVDPFEVLATYGADATRWYMISNSQPWDNLKFDRDGVDEVRRKFFGTLYNTYSFFALYANVDGFTGREPEVPVEKRPEIDRWIISLLNTLVRDVTRSLEDYDPTPAA
;
A
#
# COMPACT_ATOMS: atom_id res chain seq x y z
N SER A 1 21.87 -22.76 15.12
CA SER A 1 21.50 -23.44 13.86
C SER A 1 22.04 -22.63 12.70
N TYR A 2 22.59 -23.31 11.70
CA TYR A 2 23.08 -22.65 10.47
C TYR A 2 21.90 -22.25 9.59
N PRO A 3 21.87 -21.06 8.94
CA PRO A 3 20.78 -20.65 8.10
C PRO A 3 20.68 -21.50 6.81
N HIS A 4 19.45 -21.87 6.49
CA HIS A 4 19.12 -22.66 5.29
C HIS A 4 18.16 -21.87 4.41
N CYS A 5 18.23 -22.09 3.10
CA CYS A 5 17.34 -21.52 2.11
C CYS A 5 15.91 -22.06 2.34
N TRP A 6 14.96 -21.19 2.58
CA TRP A 6 13.57 -21.57 2.86
C TRP A 6 12.85 -22.30 1.71
N ARG A 7 13.41 -22.26 0.49
CA ARG A 7 12.86 -22.96 -0.70
C ARG A 7 13.47 -24.33 -0.90
N THR A 8 14.75 -24.51 -0.57
CA THR A 8 15.52 -25.71 -0.94
C THR A 8 16.02 -26.49 0.27
N ASP A 9 15.86 -25.98 1.47
CA ASP A 9 16.40 -26.50 2.73
C ASP A 9 17.94 -26.73 2.72
N LYS A 10 18.63 -26.17 1.74
CA LYS A 10 20.09 -26.26 1.68
C LYS A 10 20.74 -25.11 2.45
N PRO A 11 21.94 -25.34 3.02
CA PRO A 11 22.67 -24.28 3.70
C PRO A 11 22.98 -23.13 2.74
N VAL A 12 22.86 -21.89 3.23
CA VAL A 12 23.21 -20.68 2.48
C VAL A 12 24.64 -20.25 2.80
N LEU A 13 25.34 -19.74 1.81
CA LEU A 13 26.64 -19.12 1.98
C LEU A 13 26.47 -17.60 2.15
N TYR A 14 27.22 -17.04 3.10
CA TYR A 14 27.41 -15.59 3.17
C TYR A 14 28.51 -15.20 2.20
N TYR A 15 28.14 -14.44 1.19
CA TYR A 15 29.05 -14.00 0.15
C TYR A 15 28.89 -12.48 -0.05
N PRO A 16 29.96 -11.67 0.07
CA PRO A 16 29.91 -10.25 -0.19
C PRO A 16 29.71 -10.00 -1.68
N LEU A 17 28.80 -9.09 -2.01
CA LEU A 17 28.52 -8.61 -3.35
C LEU A 17 28.51 -7.10 -3.33
N ASP A 18 29.10 -6.48 -4.35
CA ASP A 18 28.95 -5.06 -4.60
C ASP A 18 27.48 -4.76 -4.85
N SER A 19 26.98 -3.70 -4.24
CA SER A 19 25.55 -3.37 -4.28
C SER A 19 25.34 -1.88 -4.24
N TRP A 20 24.24 -1.42 -4.84
CA TRP A 20 23.79 -0.04 -4.78
C TRP A 20 22.92 0.18 -3.55
N PHE A 21 23.17 1.29 -2.85
CA PHE A 21 22.45 1.67 -1.65
C PHE A 21 21.86 3.07 -1.77
N ILE A 22 20.68 3.24 -1.20
CA ILE A 22 20.16 4.57 -0.87
C ILE A 22 20.64 4.91 0.54
N ARG A 23 21.29 6.06 0.71
CA ARG A 23 21.79 6.53 2.00
C ARG A 23 20.66 7.04 2.89
N THR A 24 19.76 6.15 3.28
CA THR A 24 18.61 6.48 4.12
C THR A 24 19.01 6.99 5.50
N THR A 25 20.18 6.60 6.01
CA THR A 25 20.73 7.09 7.28
C THR A 25 20.96 8.61 7.30
N ALA A 26 21.13 9.24 6.13
CA ALA A 26 21.25 10.70 6.03
C ALA A 26 19.99 11.45 6.49
N LEU A 27 18.82 10.80 6.43
CA LEU A 27 17.53 11.39 6.84
C LEU A 27 16.92 10.70 8.06
N ARG A 28 17.67 9.89 8.80
CA ARG A 28 17.18 9.14 9.96
C ARG A 28 16.40 10.02 10.94
N GLU A 29 17.00 11.09 11.40
CA GLU A 29 16.38 11.99 12.39
C GLU A 29 15.09 12.60 11.84
N ARG A 30 15.11 13.01 10.57
CA ARG A 30 13.93 13.57 9.91
C ARG A 30 12.80 12.55 9.77
N MET A 31 13.10 11.31 9.41
CA MET A 31 12.10 10.24 9.38
C MET A 31 11.50 9.96 10.76
N ILE A 32 12.30 10.02 11.83
CA ILE A 32 11.83 9.89 13.21
C ILE A 32 10.87 11.03 13.57
N GLU A 33 11.21 12.27 13.21
CA GLU A 33 10.34 13.42 13.46
C GLU A 33 9.02 13.33 12.70
N LEU A 34 9.10 13.02 11.41
CA LEU A 34 7.90 12.85 10.56
C LEU A 34 7.01 11.72 11.07
N ASN A 35 7.58 10.59 11.52
CA ASN A 35 6.80 9.50 12.10
C ASN A 35 5.94 9.93 13.30
N LYS A 36 6.41 10.90 14.11
CA LYS A 36 5.63 11.42 15.25
C LYS A 36 4.38 12.18 14.83
N THR A 37 4.28 12.60 13.57
CA THR A 37 3.10 13.30 13.03
C THR A 37 2.04 12.34 12.49
N ILE A 38 2.37 11.05 12.33
CA ILE A 38 1.44 10.01 11.86
C ILE A 38 0.59 9.53 13.03
N ARG A 39 -0.72 9.45 12.81
CA ARG A 39 -1.65 8.89 13.79
C ARG A 39 -1.71 7.37 13.65
N TRP A 40 -1.00 6.67 14.52
CA TRP A 40 -0.93 5.22 14.55
C TRP A 40 -2.04 4.61 15.40
N LYS A 41 -2.64 3.54 14.87
CA LYS A 41 -3.50 2.60 15.60
C LYS A 41 -2.90 1.17 15.48
N PRO A 42 -2.39 0.59 16.58
CA PRO A 42 -2.21 1.22 17.89
C PRO A 42 -0.97 2.15 17.90
N GLU A 43 -0.99 3.14 18.76
CA GLU A 43 0.12 4.09 18.94
C GLU A 43 1.45 3.39 19.27
N SER A 44 1.37 2.29 20.01
CA SER A 44 2.52 1.46 20.38
C SER A 44 3.27 0.87 19.18
N THR A 45 2.64 0.69 18.04
CA THR A 45 3.32 0.25 16.81
C THR A 45 4.18 1.39 16.24
N GLY A 46 3.66 2.61 16.22
CA GLY A 46 4.37 3.79 15.74
C GLY A 46 5.56 4.19 16.61
N THR A 47 5.38 4.23 17.93
CA THR A 47 6.44 4.59 18.89
C THR A 47 7.41 3.43 19.18
N GLY A 48 6.90 2.20 19.18
CA GLY A 48 7.66 1.00 19.49
C GLY A 48 8.26 0.35 18.23
N ARG A 49 7.49 -0.55 17.60
CA ARG A 49 8.02 -1.41 16.52
C ARG A 49 8.57 -0.62 15.33
N PHE A 50 7.87 0.41 14.86
CA PHE A 50 8.29 1.22 13.73
C PHE A 50 9.30 2.29 14.15
N GLY A 51 9.05 3.03 15.24
CA GLY A 51 9.96 4.07 15.74
C GLY A 51 11.35 3.52 16.08
N LYS A 52 11.43 2.39 16.79
CA LYS A 52 12.71 1.72 17.09
C LYS A 52 13.43 1.20 15.84
N TRP A 53 12.68 0.84 14.81
CA TRP A 53 13.28 0.51 13.52
C TRP A 53 13.97 1.71 12.89
N LEU A 54 13.31 2.88 12.91
CA LEU A 54 13.90 4.12 12.40
C LEU A 54 15.13 4.56 13.21
N GLU A 55 15.11 4.40 14.54
CA GLU A 55 16.27 4.67 15.39
C GLU A 55 17.49 3.81 15.02
N GLY A 56 17.25 2.53 14.69
CA GLY A 56 18.27 1.57 14.24
C GLY A 56 18.47 1.51 12.73
N LEU A 57 18.03 2.53 11.98
CA LEU A 57 18.04 2.52 10.51
C LEU A 57 19.45 2.34 9.96
N VAL A 58 19.58 1.48 8.97
CA VAL A 58 20.74 1.30 8.10
C VAL A 58 20.41 1.72 6.68
N ASP A 59 21.42 1.94 5.85
CA ASP A 59 21.22 2.29 4.45
C ASP A 59 20.48 1.19 3.70
N TRP A 60 19.59 1.61 2.80
CA TRP A 60 18.73 0.69 2.06
C TRP A 60 19.48 0.09 0.88
N ASN A 61 19.77 -1.20 0.95
CA ASN A 61 20.28 -1.93 -0.21
C ASN A 61 19.21 -1.97 -1.30
N LEU A 62 19.44 -1.20 -2.37
CA LEU A 62 18.48 -0.99 -3.46
C LEU A 62 18.61 -2.04 -4.56
N SER A 63 19.82 -2.49 -4.87
CA SER A 63 20.06 -3.36 -6.03
C SER A 63 19.74 -4.83 -5.77
N ARG A 64 19.27 -5.51 -6.81
CA ARG A 64 18.96 -6.95 -6.78
C ARG A 64 19.54 -7.64 -7.99
N SER A 65 20.40 -8.64 -7.77
CA SER A 65 20.98 -9.49 -8.82
C SER A 65 19.95 -10.50 -9.31
N ARG A 66 18.97 -10.03 -10.09
CA ARG A 66 17.88 -10.80 -10.67
C ARG A 66 17.76 -10.53 -12.15
N PHE A 67 17.07 -11.43 -12.88
CA PHE A 67 16.83 -11.22 -14.30
C PHE A 67 15.59 -10.36 -14.57
N TRP A 68 14.48 -10.62 -13.88
CA TRP A 68 13.20 -9.94 -14.11
C TRP A 68 12.85 -8.98 -12.99
N GLY A 69 12.47 -7.77 -13.37
CA GLY A 69 12.05 -6.65 -12.51
C GLY A 69 12.41 -5.32 -13.15
N THR A 70 12.30 -4.23 -12.41
CA THR A 70 12.66 -2.88 -12.84
C THR A 70 14.18 -2.71 -12.91
N PRO A 71 14.78 -2.47 -14.08
CA PRO A 71 16.22 -2.27 -14.21
C PRO A 71 16.70 -1.02 -13.47
N LEU A 72 17.87 -1.09 -12.86
CA LEU A 72 18.51 0.07 -12.27
C LEU A 72 18.90 1.06 -13.36
N PRO A 73 18.40 2.33 -13.36
CA PRO A 73 18.61 3.29 -14.45
C PRO A 73 19.95 4.02 -14.34
N VAL A 74 21.04 3.27 -14.07
CA VAL A 74 22.39 3.82 -13.89
C VAL A 74 23.31 3.26 -14.95
N TRP A 75 24.01 4.13 -15.64
CA TRP A 75 25.07 3.82 -16.57
C TRP A 75 26.41 4.28 -16.00
N ALA A 76 27.47 3.49 -16.17
CA ALA A 76 28.78 3.74 -15.65
C ALA A 76 29.85 3.57 -16.74
N THR A 77 30.94 4.34 -16.66
CA THR A 77 32.21 4.02 -17.33
C THR A 77 32.83 2.77 -16.71
N GLU A 78 33.71 2.08 -17.42
CA GLU A 78 34.33 0.83 -16.94
C GLU A 78 35.08 1.00 -15.62
N ASP A 79 35.69 2.16 -15.42
CA ASP A 79 36.45 2.52 -14.21
C ASP A 79 35.59 3.23 -13.14
N TYR A 80 34.28 3.36 -13.35
CA TYR A 80 33.35 4.08 -12.48
C TYR A 80 33.73 5.57 -12.24
N SER A 81 34.55 6.17 -13.10
CA SER A 81 34.91 7.58 -12.96
C SER A 81 33.74 8.52 -13.31
N GLU A 82 32.77 8.07 -14.08
CA GLU A 82 31.54 8.79 -14.40
C GLU A 82 30.32 7.87 -14.31
N LEU A 83 29.26 8.38 -13.66
CA LEU A 83 27.97 7.74 -13.47
C LEU A 83 26.86 8.61 -14.02
N LYS A 84 25.89 8.03 -14.72
CA LYS A 84 24.66 8.67 -15.15
C LYS A 84 23.47 7.93 -14.61
N CYS A 85 22.65 8.60 -13.80
CA CYS A 85 21.34 8.09 -13.38
C CYS A 85 20.26 8.75 -14.24
N ILE A 86 19.57 7.98 -15.05
CA ILE A 86 18.56 8.48 -16.01
C ILE A 86 17.21 8.59 -15.31
N GLY A 87 16.63 9.81 -15.33
CA GLY A 87 15.40 10.15 -14.63
C GLY A 87 14.14 10.12 -15.48
N SER A 88 14.26 10.05 -16.82
CA SER A 88 13.10 10.01 -17.71
C SER A 88 13.41 9.33 -19.05
N ILE A 89 12.34 8.95 -19.78
CA ILE A 89 12.49 8.40 -21.13
C ILE A 89 13.00 9.47 -22.08
N GLU A 90 12.59 10.72 -21.91
CA GLU A 90 13.12 11.85 -22.69
C GLU A 90 14.63 11.99 -22.54
N GLU A 91 15.11 11.96 -21.31
CA GLU A 91 16.56 12.00 -21.03
C GLU A 91 17.27 10.80 -21.64
N LEU A 92 16.71 9.58 -21.47
CA LEU A 92 17.28 8.36 -22.04
C LEU A 92 17.41 8.45 -23.56
N THR A 93 16.36 8.86 -24.25
CA THR A 93 16.38 9.01 -25.72
C THR A 93 17.38 10.06 -26.18
N GLY A 94 17.47 11.19 -25.46
CA GLY A 94 18.46 12.22 -25.70
C GLY A 94 19.91 11.76 -25.54
N GLU A 95 20.18 10.96 -24.50
CA GLU A 95 21.51 10.37 -24.26
C GLU A 95 21.84 9.29 -25.28
N ILE A 96 20.86 8.51 -25.76
CA ILE A 96 21.05 7.53 -26.84
C ILE A 96 21.42 8.25 -28.16
N GLU A 97 20.78 9.38 -28.49
CA GLU A 97 21.14 10.14 -29.69
C GLU A 97 22.59 10.65 -29.65
N LYS A 98 23.06 11.10 -28.47
CA LYS A 98 24.48 11.45 -28.32
C LYS A 98 25.39 10.25 -28.53
N SER A 99 24.97 9.09 -28.06
CA SER A 99 25.71 7.83 -28.22
C SER A 99 25.75 7.38 -29.70
N VAL A 100 24.67 7.55 -30.43
CA VAL A 100 24.60 7.31 -31.88
C VAL A 100 25.56 8.24 -32.61
N ALA A 101 25.57 9.53 -32.30
CA ALA A 101 26.47 10.53 -32.87
C ALA A 101 27.96 10.20 -32.55
N ALA A 102 28.24 9.65 -31.38
CA ALA A 102 29.58 9.20 -31.00
C ALA A 102 29.99 7.83 -31.57
N GLY A 103 29.07 7.13 -32.25
CA GLY A 103 29.34 5.85 -32.89
C GLY A 103 29.28 4.61 -31.99
N PHE A 104 28.81 4.72 -30.72
CA PHE A 104 28.64 3.60 -29.81
C PHE A 104 27.33 2.84 -30.04
N MET A 105 26.30 3.52 -30.56
CA MET A 105 25.03 2.94 -30.97
C MET A 105 24.84 3.12 -32.48
N LYS A 106 24.18 2.14 -33.13
CA LYS A 106 23.86 2.24 -34.57
C LYS A 106 22.66 3.13 -34.84
N GLU A 107 21.67 3.02 -33.99
CA GLU A 107 20.42 3.79 -34.03
C GLU A 107 19.79 3.82 -32.63
N ASN A 108 18.87 4.75 -32.44
CA ASN A 108 18.07 4.82 -31.24
C ASN A 108 16.93 3.78 -31.30
N PRO A 109 16.90 2.76 -30.44
CA PRO A 109 15.83 1.76 -30.44
C PRO A 109 14.47 2.35 -30.08
N TYR A 110 14.44 3.51 -29.41
CA TYR A 110 13.21 4.19 -28.96
C TYR A 110 12.85 5.40 -29.83
N LYS A 111 13.34 5.49 -31.06
CA LYS A 111 13.10 6.62 -32.00
C LYS A 111 11.63 6.88 -32.32
N ASN A 112 10.75 5.90 -32.10
CA ASN A 112 9.30 6.03 -32.32
C ASN A 112 8.56 6.55 -31.08
N PHE A 113 9.19 6.55 -29.92
CA PHE A 113 8.60 7.09 -28.70
C PHE A 113 8.48 8.62 -28.80
N LYS A 114 7.27 9.13 -28.51
CA LYS A 114 6.97 10.56 -28.56
C LYS A 114 6.85 11.11 -27.14
N VAL A 115 7.75 12.00 -26.78
CA VAL A 115 7.70 12.72 -25.49
C VAL A 115 6.40 13.53 -25.41
N GLY A 116 5.71 13.42 -24.29
CA GLY A 116 4.43 14.10 -24.04
C GLY A 116 3.19 13.41 -24.60
N ASP A 117 3.34 12.32 -25.38
CA ASP A 117 2.21 11.49 -25.80
C ASP A 117 1.97 10.37 -24.78
N MET A 118 0.93 10.52 -23.93
CA MET A 118 0.58 9.58 -22.85
C MET A 118 -0.34 8.44 -23.32
N SER A 119 -0.48 8.22 -24.62
CA SER A 119 -1.30 7.14 -25.14
C SER A 119 -0.72 5.75 -24.83
N ALA A 120 -1.60 4.76 -24.60
CA ALA A 120 -1.20 3.37 -24.37
C ALA A 120 -0.38 2.79 -25.54
N GLU A 121 -0.58 3.27 -26.76
CA GLU A 121 0.19 2.83 -27.93
C GLU A 121 1.63 3.33 -27.88
N ASN A 122 1.85 4.58 -27.45
CA ASN A 122 3.19 5.15 -27.29
C ASN A 122 4.00 4.41 -26.22
N TYR A 123 3.33 3.99 -25.13
CA TYR A 123 3.93 3.20 -24.05
C TYR A 123 3.87 1.67 -24.25
N SER A 124 3.48 1.22 -25.45
CA SER A 124 3.51 -0.21 -25.75
C SER A 124 4.94 -0.75 -25.84
N THR A 125 5.14 -2.02 -25.52
CA THR A 125 6.45 -2.68 -25.62
C THR A 125 7.01 -2.73 -27.04
N LYS A 126 6.21 -2.40 -28.05
CA LYS A 126 6.67 -2.24 -29.45
C LYS A 126 7.45 -0.93 -29.65
N ASN A 127 7.12 0.11 -28.92
CA ASN A 127 7.76 1.41 -29.01
C ASN A 127 8.84 1.60 -27.96
N ILE A 128 8.60 1.09 -26.75
CA ILE A 128 9.55 1.19 -25.66
C ILE A 128 9.43 -0.03 -24.74
N ASP A 129 10.56 -0.71 -24.53
CA ASP A 129 10.68 -1.78 -23.55
C ASP A 129 11.95 -1.54 -22.73
N LEU A 130 11.76 -1.20 -21.46
CA LEU A 130 12.85 -0.91 -20.53
C LEU A 130 13.25 -2.14 -19.69
N HIS A 131 12.65 -3.31 -19.95
CA HIS A 131 13.03 -4.53 -19.27
C HIS A 131 14.35 -5.10 -19.81
N ARG A 132 14.96 -5.97 -19.05
CA ARG A 132 16.03 -6.85 -19.55
C ARG A 132 15.44 -7.89 -20.51
N PRO A 133 16.12 -8.24 -21.61
CA PRO A 133 17.50 -7.84 -21.99
C PRO A 133 17.55 -6.55 -22.83
N TYR A 134 16.42 -5.93 -23.18
CA TYR A 134 16.36 -4.83 -24.17
C TYR A 134 17.18 -3.61 -23.76
N VAL A 135 17.02 -3.16 -22.52
CA VAL A 135 17.73 -2.00 -21.97
C VAL A 135 19.23 -2.27 -21.77
N ASP A 136 19.64 -3.53 -21.61
CA ASP A 136 21.05 -3.91 -21.40
C ASP A 136 21.92 -3.66 -22.65
N GLY A 137 21.30 -3.58 -23.82
CA GLY A 137 21.98 -3.27 -25.09
C GLY A 137 22.26 -1.78 -25.30
N ILE A 138 21.77 -0.92 -24.42
CA ILE A 138 21.95 0.54 -24.55
C ILE A 138 23.31 0.93 -23.96
N VAL A 139 24.15 1.52 -24.81
CA VAL A 139 25.43 2.12 -24.41
C VAL A 139 25.27 3.64 -24.51
N LEU A 140 25.59 4.37 -23.46
CA LEU A 140 25.62 5.81 -23.43
C LEU A 140 27.06 6.33 -23.60
N VAL A 141 27.23 7.65 -23.69
CA VAL A 141 28.53 8.30 -23.85
C VAL A 141 28.81 9.21 -22.65
N SER A 142 30.01 9.09 -22.09
CA SER A 142 30.48 9.92 -20.98
C SER A 142 30.82 11.33 -21.47
N SER A 143 31.05 12.27 -20.54
CA SER A 143 31.54 13.61 -20.83
C SER A 143 32.92 13.62 -21.51
N LYS A 144 33.70 12.55 -21.33
CA LYS A 144 35.02 12.37 -21.95
C LYS A 144 34.99 11.60 -23.27
N GLY A 145 33.81 11.21 -23.76
CA GLY A 145 33.66 10.44 -25.00
C GLY A 145 33.91 8.92 -24.81
N GLU A 146 33.82 8.39 -23.61
CA GLU A 146 33.97 6.96 -23.28
C GLU A 146 32.62 6.26 -23.24
N PRO A 147 32.56 4.95 -23.57
CA PRO A 147 31.31 4.20 -23.50
C PRO A 147 30.88 3.97 -22.06
N MET A 148 29.59 4.14 -21.78
CA MET A 148 28.97 3.85 -20.50
C MET A 148 27.98 2.69 -20.65
N LYS A 149 28.10 1.68 -19.80
CA LYS A 149 27.20 0.51 -19.76
C LYS A 149 26.26 0.60 -18.58
N ARG A 150 25.05 0.11 -18.76
CA ARG A 150 24.06 0.03 -17.67
C ARG A 150 24.52 -0.96 -16.59
N GLU A 151 24.31 -0.59 -15.32
CA GLU A 151 24.44 -1.49 -14.18
C GLU A 151 23.50 -2.69 -14.34
N SER A 152 24.04 -3.92 -14.19
CA SER A 152 23.29 -5.12 -14.50
C SER A 152 22.16 -5.45 -13.53
N ASP A 153 22.19 -4.88 -12.35
CA ASP A 153 21.20 -5.12 -11.29
C ASP A 153 19.84 -4.50 -11.60
N LEU A 154 18.84 -4.98 -10.86
CA LEU A 154 17.49 -4.45 -10.82
C LEU A 154 17.27 -3.64 -9.54
N ILE A 155 16.23 -2.85 -9.52
CA ILE A 155 15.76 -2.15 -8.32
C ILE A 155 15.01 -3.13 -7.41
N ASP A 156 15.14 -2.95 -6.11
CA ASP A 156 14.31 -3.63 -5.11
C ASP A 156 12.82 -3.34 -5.38
N VAL A 157 12.01 -4.38 -5.51
CA VAL A 157 10.56 -4.27 -5.72
C VAL A 157 9.85 -3.43 -4.62
N TRP A 158 10.46 -3.32 -3.46
CA TRP A 158 9.98 -2.45 -2.40
C TRP A 158 10.13 -0.96 -2.71
N PHE A 159 11.06 -0.60 -3.59
CA PHE A 159 11.13 0.75 -4.14
C PHE A 159 9.95 1.02 -5.08
N ASP A 160 9.64 0.09 -5.99
CA ASP A 160 8.50 0.20 -6.89
C ASP A 160 7.21 0.40 -6.11
N SER A 161 6.95 -0.45 -5.11
CA SER A 161 5.76 -0.32 -4.25
C SER A 161 5.76 0.94 -3.40
N GLY A 162 6.93 1.39 -2.93
CA GLY A 162 7.08 2.63 -2.16
C GLY A 162 6.90 3.90 -3.00
N ALA A 163 7.08 3.80 -4.31
CA ALA A 163 6.85 4.88 -5.27
C ALA A 163 5.38 5.03 -5.69
N MET A 164 4.49 4.09 -5.31
CA MET A 164 3.10 4.04 -5.77
C MET A 164 2.33 5.35 -5.64
N PRO A 165 2.42 6.14 -4.54
CA PRO A 165 1.61 7.35 -4.38
C PRO A 165 1.79 8.39 -5.50
N TYR A 166 2.96 8.46 -6.10
CA TYR A 166 3.27 9.38 -7.20
C TYR A 166 3.34 8.67 -8.55
N ALA A 167 3.77 7.41 -8.58
CA ALA A 167 3.82 6.63 -9.80
C ALA A 167 2.44 6.44 -10.44
N GLN A 168 1.40 6.19 -9.63
CA GLN A 168 0.01 6.07 -10.12
C GLN A 168 -0.53 7.35 -10.78
N LEU A 169 0.04 8.50 -10.43
CA LEU A 169 -0.32 9.80 -11.00
C LEU A 169 0.58 10.19 -12.17
N HIS A 170 1.59 9.38 -12.49
CA HIS A 170 2.67 9.70 -13.42
C HIS A 170 3.36 11.03 -13.08
N TYR A 171 3.48 11.32 -11.77
CA TYR A 171 4.18 12.50 -11.27
C TYR A 171 5.69 12.38 -11.53
N PRO A 172 6.41 13.46 -11.93
CA PRO A 172 5.93 14.85 -12.12
C PRO A 172 5.42 15.15 -13.53
N PHE A 173 5.38 14.19 -14.44
CA PHE A 173 5.11 14.40 -15.87
C PHE A 173 3.64 14.68 -16.16
N GLU A 174 2.73 14.05 -15.40
CA GLU A 174 1.29 14.31 -15.39
C GLU A 174 0.81 14.56 -13.95
N ASN A 175 -0.40 15.09 -13.80
CA ASN A 175 -1.09 15.23 -12.51
C ASN A 175 -0.22 15.83 -11.38
N GLY A 176 0.79 16.62 -11.74
CA GLY A 176 1.62 17.37 -10.81
C GLY A 176 0.89 18.58 -10.22
N GLY A 177 1.62 19.44 -9.54
CA GLY A 177 1.10 20.70 -9.02
C GLY A 177 -0.04 20.55 -8.01
N GLU A 178 -1.17 21.24 -8.24
CA GLU A 178 -2.28 21.30 -7.29
C GLU A 178 -2.99 19.96 -7.12
N HIS A 179 -3.16 19.18 -8.19
CA HIS A 179 -3.81 17.86 -8.07
C HIS A 179 -3.02 16.92 -7.14
N PHE A 180 -1.71 16.85 -7.29
CA PHE A 180 -0.87 16.05 -6.40
C PHE A 180 -1.04 16.44 -4.94
N LYS A 181 -1.07 17.75 -4.65
CA LYS A 181 -1.26 18.26 -3.28
C LYS A 181 -2.63 17.91 -2.67
N THR A 182 -3.65 17.64 -3.49
CA THR A 182 -4.98 17.26 -2.98
C THR A 182 -5.07 15.79 -2.56
N VAL A 183 -4.22 14.93 -3.13
CA VAL A 183 -4.26 13.48 -2.91
C VAL A 183 -3.04 12.95 -2.12
N TYR A 184 -2.04 13.78 -1.93
CA TYR A 184 -0.82 13.41 -1.21
C TYR A 184 -0.49 14.43 -0.09
N PRO A 185 -0.12 13.96 1.12
CA PRO A 185 -0.06 12.56 1.57
C PRO A 185 -1.45 11.92 1.68
N ALA A 186 -1.51 10.58 1.59
CA ALA A 186 -2.76 9.84 1.73
C ALA A 186 -3.39 10.07 3.12
N ASP A 187 -4.74 10.12 3.19
CA ASP A 187 -5.42 10.31 4.47
C ASP A 187 -5.37 9.07 5.35
N PHE A 188 -5.33 7.87 4.75
CA PHE A 188 -5.41 6.62 5.49
C PHE A 188 -4.71 5.47 4.77
N ILE A 189 -4.10 4.56 5.58
CA ILE A 189 -3.58 3.27 5.13
C ILE A 189 -3.86 2.20 6.20
N ALA A 190 -4.16 0.96 5.78
CA ALA A 190 -4.34 -0.17 6.68
C ALA A 190 -3.69 -1.42 6.09
N GLU A 191 -2.69 -1.96 6.78
CA GLU A 191 -1.96 -3.17 6.40
C GLU A 191 -1.52 -3.95 7.65
N GLY A 192 -0.99 -5.16 7.45
CA GLY A 192 -0.49 -5.98 8.54
C GLY A 192 0.72 -5.36 9.26
N VAL A 193 0.88 -5.70 10.53
CA VAL A 193 1.97 -5.20 11.39
C VAL A 193 3.38 -5.55 10.87
N ASP A 194 3.51 -6.58 10.04
CA ASP A 194 4.76 -6.94 9.36
C ASP A 194 5.23 -5.87 8.38
N GLN A 195 4.32 -5.04 7.86
CA GLN A 195 4.64 -3.94 6.94
C GLN A 195 5.42 -2.79 7.60
N THR A 196 5.58 -2.79 8.91
CA THR A 196 6.56 -1.93 9.61
C THR A 196 8.02 -2.21 9.17
N ARG A 197 8.28 -3.37 8.57
CA ARG A 197 9.56 -3.78 7.97
C ARG A 197 9.47 -3.94 6.44
N GLY A 198 8.42 -3.40 5.82
CA GLY A 198 8.12 -3.51 4.40
C GLY A 198 7.53 -2.20 3.89
N TRP A 199 6.29 -2.24 3.44
CA TRP A 199 5.67 -1.14 2.71
C TRP A 199 5.54 0.15 3.51
N PHE A 200 5.21 0.11 4.80
CA PHE A 200 5.17 1.33 5.62
C PHE A 200 6.52 2.05 5.64
N PHE A 201 7.62 1.28 5.75
CA PHE A 201 8.96 1.86 5.74
C PHE A 201 9.31 2.45 4.38
N THR A 202 9.10 1.72 3.29
CA THR A 202 9.51 2.20 1.96
C THR A 202 8.70 3.41 1.50
N LEU A 203 7.39 3.45 1.79
CA LEU A 203 6.55 4.63 1.60
C LEU A 203 7.09 5.83 2.39
N HIS A 204 7.37 5.63 3.68
CA HIS A 204 7.86 6.71 4.56
C HIS A 204 9.25 7.21 4.15
N ALA A 205 10.16 6.28 3.79
CA ALA A 205 11.51 6.64 3.37
C ALA A 205 11.51 7.48 2.09
N ILE A 206 10.78 7.04 1.04
CA ILE A 206 10.73 7.77 -0.22
C ILE A 206 10.00 9.11 -0.05
N ALA A 207 8.90 9.16 0.71
CA ALA A 207 8.19 10.39 1.03
C ALA A 207 9.09 11.42 1.75
N SER A 208 9.86 10.95 2.74
CA SER A 208 10.79 11.80 3.47
C SER A 208 11.91 12.35 2.58
N MET A 209 12.44 11.51 1.67
CA MET A 209 13.53 11.90 0.77
C MET A 209 13.09 12.89 -0.32
N LEU A 210 11.92 12.68 -0.92
CA LEU A 210 11.47 13.46 -2.07
C LEU A 210 10.67 14.71 -1.68
N PHE A 211 9.88 14.64 -0.60
CA PHE A 211 8.88 15.65 -0.28
C PHE A 211 9.02 16.24 1.12
N ASP A 212 9.98 15.80 1.90
CA ASP A 212 10.11 16.17 3.32
C ASP A 212 8.80 16.00 4.09
N SER A 213 8.06 14.92 3.82
CA SER A 213 6.70 14.67 4.26
C SER A 213 6.50 13.21 4.64
N VAL A 214 5.36 12.94 5.28
CA VAL A 214 4.83 11.58 5.44
C VAL A 214 4.14 11.13 4.16
N ALA A 215 4.05 9.82 3.93
CA ALA A 215 3.27 9.27 2.81
C ALA A 215 1.77 9.14 3.14
N PHE A 216 1.43 9.05 4.43
CA PHE A 216 0.07 8.86 4.95
C PHE A 216 -0.06 9.51 6.32
N LYS A 217 -1.27 9.99 6.64
CA LYS A 217 -1.57 10.72 7.89
C LYS A 217 -2.05 9.80 9.00
N ASN A 218 -2.88 8.80 8.67
CA ASN A 218 -3.50 7.88 9.61
C ASN A 218 -3.24 6.44 9.19
N ILE A 219 -3.03 5.57 10.15
CA ILE A 219 -2.69 4.18 9.89
C ILE A 219 -3.33 3.23 10.91
N ILE A 220 -3.93 2.15 10.42
CA ILE A 220 -4.24 0.97 11.23
C ILE A 220 -3.21 -0.11 10.89
N SER A 221 -2.44 -0.52 11.89
CA SER A 221 -1.49 -1.63 11.77
C SER A 221 -2.19 -2.91 12.23
N ASN A 222 -2.72 -3.68 11.28
CA ASN A 222 -3.55 -4.84 11.56
C ASN A 222 -2.77 -5.98 12.23
N GLY A 223 -3.43 -6.65 13.19
CA GLY A 223 -2.99 -7.91 13.74
C GLY A 223 -3.12 -9.08 12.76
N LEU A 224 -2.75 -10.26 13.20
CA LEU A 224 -2.84 -11.48 12.38
C LEU A 224 -4.23 -12.12 12.49
N VAL A 225 -4.71 -12.69 11.39
CA VAL A 225 -5.86 -13.60 11.40
C VAL A 225 -5.34 -15.01 11.70
N LEU A 226 -5.76 -15.56 12.83
CA LEU A 226 -5.38 -16.87 13.33
C LEU A 226 -6.54 -17.85 13.14
N ASP A 227 -6.26 -19.16 13.23
CA ASP A 227 -7.33 -20.15 13.31
C ASP A 227 -8.12 -20.02 14.62
N LYS A 228 -9.23 -20.72 14.76
CA LYS A 228 -10.08 -20.67 15.95
C LYS A 228 -9.36 -21.02 17.25
N ASN A 229 -8.26 -21.76 17.18
CA ASN A 229 -7.45 -22.16 18.33
C ASN A 229 -6.34 -21.13 18.64
N GLY A 230 -6.18 -20.10 17.79
CA GLY A 230 -5.14 -19.08 17.94
C GLY A 230 -3.80 -19.43 17.29
N ASN A 231 -3.75 -20.43 16.40
CA ASN A 231 -2.54 -20.79 15.68
C ASN A 231 -2.46 -20.03 14.35
N LYS A 232 -1.24 -19.71 13.92
CA LYS A 232 -1.02 -19.11 12.62
C LYS A 232 -1.47 -20.04 11.50
N MET A 233 -2.33 -19.52 10.61
CA MET A 233 -2.78 -20.27 9.44
C MET A 233 -1.63 -20.49 8.45
N SER A 234 -1.52 -21.70 7.92
CA SER A 234 -0.56 -22.02 6.85
C SER A 234 -1.07 -23.14 5.96
N LYS A 235 -0.69 -23.10 4.68
CA LYS A 235 -1.00 -24.18 3.73
C LYS A 235 -0.44 -25.53 4.19
N ARG A 236 0.73 -25.54 4.84
CA ARG A 236 1.40 -26.73 5.32
C ARG A 236 0.60 -27.44 6.44
N LEU A 237 -0.05 -26.67 7.30
CA LEU A 237 -0.83 -27.21 8.42
C LEU A 237 -2.28 -27.55 8.03
N GLY A 238 -2.72 -27.12 6.84
CA GLY A 238 -4.10 -27.34 6.40
C GLY A 238 -5.16 -26.64 7.26
N ASN A 239 -4.75 -25.67 8.09
CA ASN A 239 -5.64 -24.93 8.99
C ASN A 239 -6.06 -23.56 8.41
N GLY A 240 -5.78 -23.32 7.14
CA GLY A 240 -6.22 -22.12 6.42
C GLY A 240 -7.71 -22.17 6.13
N VAL A 241 -8.36 -21.02 6.24
CA VAL A 241 -9.76 -20.83 5.83
C VAL A 241 -9.77 -20.21 4.45
N ASP A 242 -10.52 -20.81 3.53
CA ASP A 242 -10.75 -20.20 2.22
C ASP A 242 -11.75 -19.04 2.36
N PRO A 243 -11.34 -17.79 2.10
CA PRO A 243 -12.22 -16.65 2.22
C PRO A 243 -13.39 -16.70 1.25
N PHE A 244 -13.21 -17.28 0.05
CA PHE A 244 -14.28 -17.35 -0.93
C PHE A 244 -15.39 -18.33 -0.50
N GLU A 245 -15.05 -19.44 0.13
CA GLU A 245 -16.04 -20.33 0.73
C GLU A 245 -16.85 -19.63 1.83
N VAL A 246 -16.18 -18.86 2.68
CA VAL A 246 -16.82 -18.09 3.75
C VAL A 246 -17.77 -17.04 3.16
N LEU A 247 -17.32 -16.28 2.16
CA LEU A 247 -18.13 -15.27 1.48
C LEU A 247 -19.34 -15.89 0.78
N ALA A 248 -19.17 -17.04 0.13
CA ALA A 248 -20.26 -17.75 -0.54
C ALA A 248 -21.30 -18.30 0.46
N THR A 249 -20.85 -18.74 1.65
CA THR A 249 -21.74 -19.39 2.65
C THR A 249 -22.46 -18.38 3.54
N TYR A 250 -21.76 -17.34 4.01
CA TYR A 250 -22.29 -16.43 5.03
C TYR A 250 -22.53 -15.00 4.52
N GLY A 251 -22.00 -14.67 3.34
CA GLY A 251 -22.05 -13.33 2.77
C GLY A 251 -20.89 -12.43 3.20
N ALA A 252 -20.60 -11.42 2.39
CA ALA A 252 -19.51 -10.50 2.62
C ALA A 252 -19.76 -9.61 3.86
N ASP A 253 -20.98 -9.13 4.05
CA ASP A 253 -21.32 -8.22 5.13
C ASP A 253 -21.18 -8.88 6.51
N ALA A 254 -21.67 -10.09 6.68
CA ALA A 254 -21.53 -10.84 7.92
C ALA A 254 -20.05 -11.12 8.24
N THR A 255 -19.26 -11.48 7.21
CA THR A 255 -17.82 -11.74 7.37
C THR A 255 -17.08 -10.47 7.78
N ARG A 256 -17.30 -9.35 7.09
CA ARG A 256 -16.66 -8.06 7.40
C ARG A 256 -17.06 -7.56 8.79
N TRP A 257 -18.34 -7.65 9.12
CA TRP A 257 -18.84 -7.27 10.45
C TRP A 257 -18.20 -8.10 11.56
N TYR A 258 -18.15 -9.42 11.40
CA TYR A 258 -17.48 -10.30 12.34
C TYR A 258 -16.02 -9.89 12.59
N MET A 259 -15.29 -9.57 11.52
CA MET A 259 -13.87 -9.22 11.63
C MET A 259 -13.63 -7.93 12.41
N ILE A 260 -14.52 -6.93 12.30
CA ILE A 260 -14.36 -5.65 13.00
C ILE A 260 -15.00 -5.64 14.39
N SER A 261 -16.06 -6.44 14.64
CA SER A 261 -16.77 -6.47 15.92
C SER A 261 -16.18 -7.45 16.93
N ASN A 262 -15.46 -8.49 16.47
CA ASN A 262 -14.97 -9.57 17.33
C ASN A 262 -13.67 -9.20 18.07
N SER A 263 -12.83 -8.37 17.50
CA SER A 263 -11.60 -7.85 18.11
C SER A 263 -11.17 -6.53 17.43
N GLN A 264 -10.36 -5.76 18.14
CA GLN A 264 -9.74 -4.57 17.55
C GLN A 264 -8.93 -4.95 16.33
N PRO A 265 -8.91 -4.13 15.24
CA PRO A 265 -8.17 -4.46 14.02
C PRO A 265 -6.67 -4.73 14.23
N TRP A 266 -6.07 -4.12 15.23
CA TRP A 266 -4.65 -4.29 15.58
C TRP A 266 -4.35 -5.49 16.48
N ASP A 267 -5.38 -6.13 17.03
CA ASP A 267 -5.24 -7.37 17.79
C ASP A 267 -5.32 -8.60 16.88
N ASN A 268 -4.79 -9.72 17.35
CA ASN A 268 -4.90 -10.96 16.62
C ASN A 268 -6.34 -11.50 16.67
N LEU A 269 -6.95 -11.66 15.50
CA LEU A 269 -8.29 -12.20 15.35
C LEU A 269 -8.25 -13.74 15.31
N LYS A 270 -8.93 -14.42 16.22
CA LYS A 270 -9.23 -15.85 16.10
C LYS A 270 -10.45 -16.02 15.20
N PHE A 271 -10.22 -16.50 13.99
CA PHE A 271 -11.30 -16.63 13.01
C PHE A 271 -12.10 -17.93 13.25
N ASP A 272 -13.39 -17.78 13.49
CA ASP A 272 -14.33 -18.87 13.67
C ASP A 272 -15.55 -18.70 12.75
N ARG A 273 -15.84 -19.73 11.93
CA ARG A 273 -17.00 -19.74 11.04
C ARG A 273 -18.32 -19.66 11.78
N ASP A 274 -18.41 -20.29 12.98
CA ASP A 274 -19.61 -20.25 13.81
C ASP A 274 -19.90 -18.83 14.30
N GLY A 275 -18.85 -18.04 14.60
CA GLY A 275 -18.98 -16.63 14.95
C GLY A 275 -19.50 -15.77 13.79
N VAL A 276 -19.08 -16.06 12.55
CA VAL A 276 -19.62 -15.38 11.36
C VAL A 276 -21.11 -15.69 11.19
N ASP A 277 -21.51 -16.95 11.39
CA ASP A 277 -22.91 -17.36 11.30
C ASP A 277 -23.76 -16.72 12.42
N GLU A 278 -23.19 -16.58 13.61
CA GLU A 278 -23.85 -15.88 14.72
C GLU A 278 -24.16 -14.43 14.38
N VAL A 279 -23.19 -13.69 13.81
CA VAL A 279 -23.38 -12.31 13.32
C VAL A 279 -24.48 -12.26 12.25
N ARG A 280 -24.43 -13.18 11.27
CA ARG A 280 -25.45 -13.27 10.24
C ARG A 280 -26.85 -13.41 10.81
N ARG A 281 -27.03 -14.32 11.79
CA ARG A 281 -28.34 -14.61 12.39
C ARG A 281 -28.79 -13.52 13.36
N LYS A 282 -27.91 -13.14 14.30
CA LYS A 282 -28.30 -12.23 15.39
C LYS A 282 -28.35 -10.77 14.96
N PHE A 283 -27.33 -10.29 14.27
CA PHE A 283 -27.29 -8.88 13.87
C PHE A 283 -28.07 -8.65 12.58
N PHE A 284 -27.64 -9.24 11.47
CA PHE A 284 -28.29 -9.01 10.18
C PHE A 284 -29.70 -9.60 10.10
N GLY A 285 -29.93 -10.74 10.73
CA GLY A 285 -31.27 -11.33 10.82
C GLY A 285 -32.23 -10.44 11.59
N THR A 286 -31.79 -9.83 12.70
CA THR A 286 -32.62 -8.89 13.47
C THR A 286 -32.91 -7.61 12.68
N LEU A 287 -31.88 -7.04 12.03
CA LEU A 287 -32.05 -5.86 11.19
C LEU A 287 -33.04 -6.13 10.05
N TYR A 288 -32.89 -7.26 9.34
CA TYR A 288 -33.79 -7.66 8.27
C TYR A 288 -35.23 -7.84 8.76
N ASN A 289 -35.42 -8.53 9.89
CA ASN A 289 -36.75 -8.76 10.46
C ASN A 289 -37.42 -7.44 10.91
N THR A 290 -36.64 -6.51 11.48
CA THR A 290 -37.14 -5.19 11.85
C THR A 290 -37.63 -4.42 10.63
N TYR A 291 -36.84 -4.43 9.56
CA TYR A 291 -37.23 -3.80 8.29
C TYR A 291 -38.45 -4.50 7.67
N SER A 292 -38.48 -5.82 7.66
CA SER A 292 -39.60 -6.59 7.10
C SER A 292 -40.91 -6.32 7.84
N PHE A 293 -40.85 -6.22 9.16
CA PHE A 293 -42.00 -5.84 9.98
C PHE A 293 -42.48 -4.43 9.64
N PHE A 294 -41.59 -3.46 9.60
CA PHE A 294 -41.92 -2.10 9.19
C PHE A 294 -42.53 -2.04 7.79
N ALA A 295 -41.87 -2.68 6.81
CA ALA A 295 -42.33 -2.68 5.41
C ALA A 295 -43.72 -3.31 5.24
N LEU A 296 -44.01 -4.39 5.99
CA LEU A 296 -45.32 -5.04 5.95
C LEU A 296 -46.43 -4.02 6.35
N TYR A 297 -46.30 -3.38 7.49
CA TYR A 297 -47.32 -2.44 7.99
C TYR A 297 -47.34 -1.12 7.22
N ALA A 298 -46.21 -0.60 6.82
CA ALA A 298 -46.11 0.58 5.96
C ALA A 298 -46.88 0.38 4.65
N ASN A 299 -46.79 -0.82 4.04
CA ASN A 299 -47.57 -1.12 2.83
C ASN A 299 -49.07 -1.26 3.11
N VAL A 300 -49.45 -1.88 4.24
CA VAL A 300 -50.87 -2.02 4.61
C VAL A 300 -51.52 -0.67 4.89
N ASP A 301 -50.78 0.20 5.59
CA ASP A 301 -51.27 1.52 6.00
C ASP A 301 -51.13 2.60 4.89
N GLY A 302 -50.48 2.24 3.77
CA GLY A 302 -50.21 3.18 2.68
C GLY A 302 -49.21 4.28 3.05
N PHE A 303 -48.30 4.01 4.00
CA PHE A 303 -47.28 4.96 4.42
C PHE A 303 -46.34 5.34 3.27
N THR A 304 -46.19 6.63 3.03
CA THR A 304 -45.45 7.17 1.89
C THR A 304 -44.14 7.89 2.29
N GLY A 305 -43.93 8.14 3.58
CA GLY A 305 -42.86 8.98 4.09
C GLY A 305 -43.05 10.48 3.85
N ARG A 306 -44.23 10.87 3.39
CA ARG A 306 -44.60 12.26 3.15
C ARG A 306 -45.65 12.81 4.16
N GLU A 307 -45.99 12.00 5.13
CA GLU A 307 -46.91 12.36 6.21
C GLU A 307 -46.36 13.56 7.00
N PRO A 308 -47.24 14.43 7.54
CA PRO A 308 -46.80 15.56 8.34
C PRO A 308 -45.94 15.12 9.53
N GLU A 309 -44.80 15.77 9.71
CA GLU A 309 -43.93 15.47 10.83
C GLU A 309 -44.60 15.84 12.17
N VAL A 310 -44.61 14.90 13.09
CA VAL A 310 -45.08 15.15 14.47
C VAL A 310 -43.91 15.71 15.29
N PRO A 311 -44.00 16.92 15.85
CA PRO A 311 -42.95 17.47 16.71
C PRO A 311 -42.58 16.52 17.85
N VAL A 312 -41.32 16.49 18.22
CA VAL A 312 -40.80 15.53 19.20
C VAL A 312 -41.53 15.62 20.55
N GLU A 313 -41.88 16.81 20.96
CA GLU A 313 -42.58 17.09 22.23
C GLU A 313 -44.01 16.50 22.28
N LYS A 314 -44.61 16.29 21.11
CA LYS A 314 -45.96 15.72 20.96
C LYS A 314 -45.95 14.20 20.77
N ARG A 315 -44.80 13.60 20.63
CA ARG A 315 -44.66 12.14 20.42
C ARG A 315 -44.82 11.41 21.77
N PRO A 316 -45.33 10.17 21.75
CA PRO A 316 -45.32 9.29 22.91
C PRO A 316 -43.92 9.15 23.54
N GLU A 317 -43.89 8.88 24.83
CA GLU A 317 -42.61 8.73 25.56
C GLU A 317 -41.69 7.68 24.95
N ILE A 318 -42.25 6.56 24.52
CA ILE A 318 -41.47 5.46 23.87
C ILE A 318 -40.83 5.91 22.57
N ASP A 319 -41.53 6.75 21.77
CA ASP A 319 -40.94 7.26 20.51
C ASP A 319 -39.84 8.28 20.80
N ARG A 320 -40.01 9.12 21.80
CA ARG A 320 -38.96 10.05 22.24
C ARG A 320 -37.73 9.33 22.78
N TRP A 321 -37.98 8.25 23.53
CA TRP A 321 -36.90 7.42 24.04
C TRP A 321 -36.07 6.79 22.93
N ILE A 322 -36.70 6.13 21.92
CA ILE A 322 -35.96 5.48 20.84
C ILE A 322 -35.21 6.49 19.96
N ILE A 323 -35.79 7.67 19.72
CA ILE A 323 -35.10 8.75 18.99
C ILE A 323 -33.90 9.28 19.78
N SER A 324 -34.00 9.41 21.10
CA SER A 324 -32.86 9.76 21.96
C SER A 324 -31.73 8.71 21.90
N LEU A 325 -32.08 7.43 21.94
CA LEU A 325 -31.10 6.34 21.78
C LEU A 325 -30.43 6.38 20.40
N LEU A 326 -31.20 6.61 19.34
CA LEU A 326 -30.66 6.74 17.99
C LEU A 326 -29.64 7.88 17.88
N ASN A 327 -29.96 9.05 18.40
CA ASN A 327 -29.05 10.20 18.38
C ASN A 327 -27.77 9.92 19.20
N THR A 328 -27.89 9.21 20.32
CA THR A 328 -26.76 8.77 21.13
C THR A 328 -25.89 7.80 20.33
N LEU A 329 -26.50 6.81 19.68
CA LEU A 329 -25.80 5.84 18.82
C LEU A 329 -25.06 6.54 17.68
N VAL A 330 -25.73 7.43 16.95
CA VAL A 330 -25.10 8.19 15.86
C VAL A 330 -23.88 8.96 16.35
N ARG A 331 -23.99 9.66 17.47
CA ARG A 331 -22.87 10.39 18.09
C ARG A 331 -21.71 9.47 18.44
N ASP A 332 -21.98 8.34 19.09
CA ASP A 332 -20.95 7.45 19.60
C ASP A 332 -20.26 6.66 18.47
N VAL A 333 -21.02 6.20 17.47
CA VAL A 333 -20.48 5.57 16.25
C VAL A 333 -19.62 6.57 15.47
N THR A 334 -20.11 7.79 15.25
CA THR A 334 -19.35 8.84 14.56
C THR A 334 -18.02 9.10 15.25
N ARG A 335 -18.02 9.30 16.57
CA ARG A 335 -16.80 9.54 17.35
C ARG A 335 -15.82 8.38 17.24
N SER A 336 -16.29 7.14 17.31
CA SER A 336 -15.43 5.96 17.22
C SER A 336 -14.81 5.82 15.83
N LEU A 337 -15.60 6.03 14.78
CA LEU A 337 -15.10 5.96 13.40
C LEU A 337 -14.13 7.11 13.06
N GLU A 338 -14.37 8.33 13.56
CA GLU A 338 -13.43 9.46 13.42
C GLU A 338 -12.12 9.20 14.15
N ASP A 339 -12.15 8.39 15.22
CA ASP A 339 -10.95 7.93 15.92
C ASP A 339 -10.28 6.69 15.26
N TYR A 340 -10.76 6.21 14.12
CA TYR A 340 -10.30 4.97 13.49
C TYR A 340 -10.39 3.74 14.43
N ASP A 341 -11.41 3.73 15.30
CA ASP A 341 -11.70 2.65 16.25
C ASP A 341 -13.04 1.98 15.90
N PRO A 342 -13.08 1.06 14.92
CA PRO A 342 -14.33 0.52 14.41
C PRO A 342 -15.01 -0.49 15.36
N THR A 343 -14.29 -1.13 16.26
CA THR A 343 -14.85 -2.20 17.12
C THR A 343 -15.91 -1.68 18.10
N PRO A 344 -15.71 -0.56 18.81
CA PRO A 344 -16.77 0.02 19.64
C PRO A 344 -17.95 0.57 18.85
N ALA A 345 -17.75 0.89 17.54
CA ALA A 345 -18.80 1.36 16.67
C ALA A 345 -19.69 0.23 16.16
N ALA A 346 -19.15 -0.99 16.07
CA ALA A 346 -19.84 -2.19 15.60
C ALA A 346 -20.57 -2.94 16.72
#